data_c86a10ddfa24dff351905825fed17719
#
_entry.id   c86a10ddfa24dff351905825fed17719
#
_cell.length_a   1.000
_cell.length_b   1.000
_cell.length_c   1.000
_cell.angle_alpha   90.00
_cell.angle_beta   90.00
_cell.angle_gamma   90.00
#
_symmetry.space_group_name_H-M   'P 1'
#
loop_
_entity.id
_entity.type
_entity.pdbx_description
1 polymer ?
#
loop_
_entity_poly.entity_id
_entity_poly.type
_entity_poly.pdbx_seq_one_letter_code
_entity_poly.pdbx_strand_id
1 'polypeptide(L)'
;EKQSVKGVAWMDHEISSSQLGEGLEGWDWTCMQLNDGTEVKAYRLRKDDGSSDRWSAVYWIDQKGGVQQVYADQFSWEEEDDWTSSKTGLSYPTTVRITAKHPQYGKQSYRLRPCIENQEFYGNRSDNAYWEGACEVLDSENRIIGRAYLELAGYGGGLGARLN
;
A
#
# COMPACT_ATOMS: atom_id res chain seq x y z
N GLU A 1 -9.16 21.73 -23.00
CA GLU A 1 -8.06 22.64 -22.65
C GLU A 1 -6.84 21.86 -22.20
N LYS A 2 -5.64 22.26 -22.62
CA LYS A 2 -4.39 21.67 -22.12
C LYS A 2 -3.96 22.44 -20.88
N GLN A 3 -3.73 21.73 -19.77
CA GLN A 3 -3.17 22.30 -18.55
C GLN A 3 -1.73 21.79 -18.36
N SER A 4 -0.83 22.70 -17.97
CA SER A 4 0.53 22.34 -17.59
C SER A 4 0.57 22.07 -16.09
N VAL A 5 1.06 20.91 -15.71
CA VAL A 5 1.20 20.49 -14.31
C VAL A 5 2.64 20.08 -14.02
N LYS A 6 3.04 20.16 -12.75
CA LYS A 6 4.30 19.62 -12.23
C LYS A 6 3.99 18.71 -11.06
N GLY A 7 4.76 17.64 -10.91
CA GLY A 7 4.59 16.69 -9.82
C GLY A 7 5.72 15.67 -9.80
N VAL A 8 5.56 14.70 -8.93
CA VAL A 8 6.39 13.50 -8.85
C VAL A 8 5.53 12.30 -9.23
N ALA A 9 6.18 11.21 -9.65
CA ALA A 9 5.50 9.98 -10.01
C ALA A 9 6.32 8.79 -9.53
N TRP A 10 5.66 7.70 -9.29
CA TRP A 10 6.24 6.38 -9.08
C TRP A 10 5.93 5.51 -10.30
N MET A 11 6.81 4.62 -10.66
CA MET A 11 6.58 3.63 -11.71
C MET A 11 6.92 2.24 -11.16
N ASP A 12 5.93 1.35 -11.14
CA ASP A 12 6.19 -0.07 -11.02
C ASP A 12 6.39 -0.69 -12.39
N HIS A 13 7.34 -1.62 -12.48
CA HIS A 13 7.56 -2.43 -13.66
C HIS A 13 7.52 -3.90 -13.23
N GLU A 14 6.36 -4.50 -13.35
CA GLU A 14 6.11 -5.89 -12.98
C GLU A 14 6.09 -6.81 -14.19
N ILE A 15 6.70 -7.97 -14.04
CA ILE A 15 6.60 -9.10 -14.99
C ILE A 15 6.24 -10.33 -14.17
N SER A 16 5.00 -10.81 -14.32
CA SER A 16 4.50 -11.96 -13.58
C SER A 16 3.69 -12.90 -14.49
N SER A 17 3.78 -14.18 -14.25
CA SER A 17 2.90 -15.19 -14.86
C SER A 17 1.67 -15.50 -14.00
N SER A 18 1.69 -15.10 -12.72
CA SER A 18 0.59 -15.25 -11.76
C SER A 18 0.69 -14.11 -10.74
N GLN A 19 -0.42 -13.44 -10.46
CA GLN A 19 -0.42 -12.31 -9.54
C GLN A 19 -0.53 -12.72 -8.07
N LEU A 20 -1.21 -13.83 -7.77
CA LEU A 20 -1.36 -14.35 -6.42
C LEU A 20 -1.05 -15.85 -6.39
N GLY A 21 -0.32 -16.26 -5.34
CA GLY A 21 -0.10 -17.66 -5.00
C GLY A 21 -1.32 -18.30 -4.31
N GLU A 22 -1.30 -19.62 -4.18
CA GLU A 22 -2.31 -20.39 -3.46
C GLU A 22 -2.41 -19.94 -2.00
N GLY A 23 -3.66 -19.77 -1.48
CA GLY A 23 -3.93 -19.32 -0.11
C GLY A 23 -3.78 -17.82 0.11
N LEU A 24 -3.58 -17.02 -0.95
CA LEU A 24 -3.59 -15.57 -0.87
C LEU A 24 -4.89 -15.00 -1.41
N GLU A 25 -5.47 -14.04 -0.69
CA GLU A 25 -6.71 -13.37 -1.07
C GLU A 25 -6.52 -12.03 -1.76
N GLY A 26 -5.40 -11.36 -1.47
CA GLY A 26 -5.13 -10.04 -2.01
C GLY A 26 -3.82 -9.45 -1.49
N TRP A 27 -3.63 -8.19 -1.77
CA TRP A 27 -2.47 -7.45 -1.27
C TRP A 27 -2.83 -6.02 -0.88
N ASP A 28 -2.02 -5.46 -0.02
CA ASP A 28 -1.94 -4.03 0.25
C ASP A 28 -0.53 -3.58 -0.12
N TRP A 29 -0.44 -2.56 -0.93
CA TRP A 29 0.81 -2.06 -1.45
C TRP A 29 0.89 -0.55 -1.28
N THR A 30 2.07 -0.03 -1.01
CA THR A 30 2.30 1.41 -0.99
C THR A 30 3.72 1.77 -1.40
N CYS A 31 3.86 2.89 -2.08
CA CYS A 31 5.11 3.63 -2.19
C CYS A 31 4.97 4.99 -1.50
N MET A 32 6.01 5.38 -0.78
CA MET A 32 6.08 6.66 -0.07
C MET A 32 7.30 7.43 -0.56
N GLN A 33 7.13 8.70 -0.84
CA GLN A 33 8.19 9.64 -1.16
C GLN A 33 8.29 10.64 -0.02
N LEU A 34 9.33 10.48 0.82
CA LEU A 34 9.51 11.30 2.01
C LEU A 34 10.18 12.63 1.68
N ASN A 35 9.91 13.65 2.49
CA ASN A 35 10.43 15.00 2.28
C ASN A 35 11.97 15.09 2.42
N ASP A 36 12.60 14.12 3.05
CA ASP A 36 14.05 14.00 3.15
C ASP A 36 14.70 13.33 1.93
N GLY A 37 13.90 12.92 0.94
CA GLY A 37 14.35 12.25 -0.27
C GLY A 37 14.54 10.73 -0.12
N THR A 38 14.18 10.16 1.01
CA THR A 38 14.06 8.71 1.19
C THR A 38 12.77 8.23 0.57
N GLU A 39 12.81 7.08 -0.10
CA GLU A 39 11.61 6.40 -0.57
C GLU A 39 11.36 5.13 0.24
N VAL A 40 10.10 4.83 0.51
CA VAL A 40 9.70 3.62 1.23
C VAL A 40 8.67 2.87 0.41
N LYS A 41 8.96 1.60 0.11
CA LYS A 41 8.00 0.68 -0.50
C LYS A 41 7.62 -0.35 0.54
N ALA A 42 6.33 -0.61 0.71
CA ALA A 42 5.83 -1.66 1.57
C ALA A 42 4.72 -2.43 0.87
N TYR A 43 4.67 -3.73 1.09
CA TYR A 43 3.54 -4.54 0.68
C TYR A 43 3.27 -5.66 1.67
N ARG A 44 1.99 -5.95 1.83
CA ARG A 44 1.44 -7.04 2.62
C ARG A 44 0.66 -7.97 1.68
N LEU A 45 1.11 -9.20 1.55
CA LEU A 45 0.33 -10.26 0.91
C LEU A 45 -0.59 -10.85 1.98
N ARG A 46 -1.91 -10.76 1.77
CA ARG A 46 -2.91 -11.22 2.74
C ARG A 46 -3.32 -12.65 2.44
N LYS A 47 -3.28 -13.50 3.47
CA LYS A 47 -3.80 -14.86 3.42
C LYS A 47 -5.31 -14.89 3.74
N ASP A 48 -5.95 -16.00 3.44
CA ASP A 48 -7.36 -16.29 3.72
C ASP A 48 -7.70 -16.27 5.21
N ASP A 49 -6.72 -16.51 6.09
CA ASP A 49 -6.86 -16.39 7.55
C ASP A 49 -6.62 -14.97 8.09
N GLY A 50 -6.43 -13.98 7.21
CA GLY A 50 -6.13 -12.59 7.54
C GLY A 50 -4.69 -12.32 7.95
N SER A 51 -3.84 -13.34 8.05
CA SER A 51 -2.42 -13.15 8.36
C SER A 51 -1.63 -12.64 7.16
N SER A 52 -0.45 -12.06 7.43
CA SER A 52 0.48 -11.67 6.39
C SER A 52 1.32 -12.86 5.93
N ASP A 53 1.51 -13.00 4.63
CA ASP A 53 2.46 -13.97 4.09
C ASP A 53 3.90 -13.58 4.40
N ARG A 54 4.78 -14.56 4.53
CA ARG A 54 6.22 -14.38 4.84
C ARG A 54 6.97 -13.51 3.84
N TRP A 55 6.47 -13.39 2.61
CA TRP A 55 7.07 -12.57 1.56
C TRP A 55 6.62 -11.11 1.58
N SER A 56 5.72 -10.75 2.50
CA SER A 56 5.42 -9.35 2.78
C SER A 56 6.68 -8.63 3.25
N ALA A 57 6.91 -7.39 2.79
CA ALA A 57 8.16 -6.71 3.06
C ALA A 57 8.03 -5.18 3.10
N VAL A 58 9.00 -4.54 3.75
CA VAL A 58 9.24 -3.09 3.71
C VAL A 58 10.65 -2.83 3.20
N TYR A 59 10.77 -1.90 2.29
CA TYR A 59 12.03 -1.44 1.69
C TYR A 59 12.21 0.05 1.94
N TRP A 60 13.42 0.46 2.28
CA TRP A 60 13.85 1.85 2.29
C TRP A 60 14.90 2.04 1.21
N ILE A 61 14.74 3.09 0.42
CA ILE A 61 15.61 3.42 -0.70
C ILE A 61 16.17 4.82 -0.42
N ASP A 62 17.46 4.93 -0.22
CA ASP A 62 18.10 6.21 0.03
C ASP A 62 18.31 7.00 -1.28
N GLN A 63 18.65 8.28 -1.16
CA GLN A 63 18.89 9.18 -2.31
C GLN A 63 19.98 8.71 -3.27
N LYS A 64 20.81 7.73 -2.88
CA LYS A 64 21.88 7.15 -3.70
C LYS A 64 21.48 5.81 -4.32
N GLY A 65 20.25 5.35 -4.06
CA GLY A 65 19.73 4.05 -4.49
C GLY A 65 20.16 2.88 -3.60
N GLY A 66 20.74 3.14 -2.42
CA GLY A 66 21.00 2.11 -1.41
C GLY A 66 19.70 1.58 -0.84
N VAL A 67 19.55 0.25 -0.75
CA VAL A 67 18.31 -0.41 -0.32
C VAL A 67 18.53 -1.15 1.00
N GLN A 68 17.63 -0.93 1.95
CA GLN A 68 17.46 -1.73 3.17
C GLN A 68 16.09 -2.39 3.15
N GLN A 69 15.98 -3.62 3.65
CA GLN A 69 14.70 -4.34 3.65
C GLN A 69 14.50 -5.15 4.92
N VAL A 70 13.23 -5.36 5.27
CA VAL A 70 12.77 -6.28 6.31
C VAL A 70 11.53 -7.04 5.83
N TYR A 71 11.28 -8.22 6.41
CA TYR A 71 10.16 -9.10 6.04
C TYR A 71 9.06 -9.14 7.11
N ALA A 72 8.01 -9.91 6.87
CA ALA A 72 6.75 -9.93 7.61
C ALA A 72 6.87 -10.01 9.15
N ASP A 73 7.88 -10.66 9.70
CA ASP A 73 8.12 -10.78 11.14
C ASP A 73 8.77 -9.54 11.78
N GLN A 74 9.17 -8.56 10.96
CA GLN A 74 9.91 -7.37 11.38
C GLN A 74 9.13 -6.06 11.18
N PHE A 75 7.88 -6.15 10.72
CA PHE A 75 7.00 -5.00 10.60
C PHE A 75 5.55 -5.36 10.94
N SER A 76 4.76 -4.35 11.28
CA SER A 76 3.31 -4.45 11.41
C SER A 76 2.64 -3.54 10.37
N TRP A 77 1.47 -3.99 9.91
CA TRP A 77 0.54 -3.23 9.10
C TRP A 77 -0.79 -3.17 9.87
N GLU A 78 -1.12 -2.03 10.40
CA GLU A 78 -2.29 -1.80 11.24
C GLU A 78 -3.33 -0.99 10.46
N GLU A 79 -4.55 -1.50 10.40
CA GLU A 79 -5.71 -0.85 9.81
C GLU A 79 -6.34 0.06 10.87
N GLU A 80 -6.50 1.36 10.57
CA GLU A 80 -7.00 2.33 11.55
C GLU A 80 -8.43 2.80 11.25
N ASP A 81 -8.71 3.19 9.99
CA ASP A 81 -10.01 3.66 9.57
C ASP A 81 -10.42 3.06 8.22
N ASP A 82 -11.67 2.66 8.11
CA ASP A 82 -12.27 2.09 6.91
C ASP A 82 -13.11 3.11 6.15
N TRP A 83 -13.07 3.01 4.82
CA TRP A 83 -14.02 3.68 3.94
C TRP A 83 -14.86 2.64 3.19
N THR A 84 -16.18 2.82 3.18
CA THR A 84 -17.11 1.92 2.47
C THR A 84 -17.63 2.58 1.20
N SER A 85 -17.45 1.91 0.07
CA SER A 85 -17.93 2.36 -1.21
C SER A 85 -19.45 2.37 -1.29
N SER A 86 -20.04 3.49 -1.64
CA SER A 86 -21.47 3.58 -1.93
C SER A 86 -21.86 2.93 -3.27
N LYS A 87 -20.88 2.54 -4.09
CA LYS A 87 -21.09 1.91 -5.41
C LYS A 87 -21.04 0.41 -5.35
N THR A 88 -20.02 -0.13 -4.70
CA THR A 88 -19.77 -1.58 -4.63
C THR A 88 -20.23 -2.20 -3.32
N GLY A 89 -20.35 -1.39 -2.26
CA GLY A 89 -20.58 -1.86 -0.89
C GLY A 89 -19.33 -2.45 -0.22
N LEU A 90 -18.18 -2.43 -0.91
CA LEU A 90 -16.92 -2.91 -0.35
C LEU A 90 -16.36 -1.92 0.67
N SER A 91 -15.71 -2.44 1.70
CA SER A 91 -15.00 -1.67 2.71
C SER A 91 -13.51 -1.87 2.57
N TYR A 92 -12.76 -0.77 2.63
CA TYR A 92 -11.30 -0.75 2.49
C TYR A 92 -10.69 -0.02 3.67
N PRO A 93 -9.63 -0.54 4.31
CA PRO A 93 -8.89 0.16 5.35
C PRO A 93 -7.99 1.26 4.73
N THR A 94 -8.59 2.40 4.42
CA THR A 94 -7.90 3.46 3.68
C THR A 94 -6.93 4.28 4.52
N THR A 95 -7.03 4.21 5.85
CA THR A 95 -6.05 4.76 6.78
C THR A 95 -5.30 3.62 7.45
N VAL A 96 -3.99 3.55 7.24
CA VAL A 96 -3.15 2.48 7.75
C VAL A 96 -1.91 3.01 8.44
N ARG A 97 -1.38 2.24 9.38
CA ARG A 97 -0.10 2.48 10.03
C ARG A 97 0.86 1.34 9.76
N ILE A 98 2.01 1.67 9.18
CA ILE A 98 3.10 0.73 8.94
C ILE A 98 4.21 1.04 9.93
N THR A 99 4.56 0.06 10.76
CA THR A 99 5.66 0.17 11.71
C THR A 99 6.68 -0.92 11.44
N ALA A 100 7.92 -0.53 11.21
CA ALA A 100 8.99 -1.46 10.87
C ALA A 100 10.29 -1.13 11.60
N LYS A 101 11.14 -2.13 11.81
CA LYS A 101 12.46 -1.96 12.43
C LYS A 101 13.51 -1.76 11.35
N HIS A 102 13.79 -0.51 11.01
CA HIS A 102 14.88 -0.19 10.08
C HIS A 102 16.23 -0.69 10.65
N PRO A 103 17.06 -1.39 9.84
CA PRO A 103 18.31 -1.99 10.34
C PRO A 103 19.27 -0.99 10.97
N GLN A 104 19.32 0.25 10.50
CA GLN A 104 20.23 1.29 10.95
C GLN A 104 19.57 2.30 11.89
N TYR A 105 18.30 2.65 11.68
CA TYR A 105 17.62 3.76 12.39
C TYR A 105 16.62 3.30 13.45
N GLY A 106 16.48 1.98 13.65
CA GLY A 106 15.54 1.43 14.63
C GLY A 106 14.07 1.52 14.19
N LYS A 107 13.18 1.68 15.16
CA LYS A 107 11.73 1.69 14.89
C LYS A 107 11.34 2.92 14.07
N GLN A 108 10.74 2.68 12.90
CA GLN A 108 10.13 3.69 12.02
C GLN A 108 8.63 3.44 11.96
N SER A 109 7.84 4.51 11.92
CA SER A 109 6.38 4.40 11.83
C SER A 109 5.85 5.43 10.84
N TYR A 110 5.02 4.98 9.92
CA TYR A 110 4.41 5.76 8.85
C TYR A 110 2.90 5.56 8.92
N ARG A 111 2.16 6.65 9.10
CA ARG A 111 0.70 6.63 9.01
C ARG A 111 0.30 7.18 7.66
N LEU A 112 -0.44 6.40 6.87
CA LEU A 112 -0.99 6.82 5.59
C LEU A 112 -2.41 7.30 5.79
N ARG A 113 -2.71 8.50 5.33
CA ARG A 113 -4.04 9.10 5.35
C ARG A 113 -4.45 9.48 3.92
N PRO A 114 -5.60 9.03 3.41
CA PRO A 114 -6.01 9.34 2.06
C PRO A 114 -6.22 10.85 1.86
N CYS A 115 -5.77 11.38 0.72
CA CYS A 115 -6.06 12.75 0.32
C CYS A 115 -7.54 12.96 -0.01
N ILE A 116 -8.19 11.90 -0.51
CA ILE A 116 -9.61 11.81 -0.84
C ILE A 116 -10.06 10.41 -0.43
N GLU A 117 -11.21 10.26 0.20
CA GLU A 117 -11.69 8.95 0.64
C GLU A 117 -12.08 8.04 -0.54
N ASN A 118 -12.83 8.57 -1.49
CA ASN A 118 -13.29 7.81 -2.65
C ASN A 118 -12.25 7.83 -3.77
N GLN A 119 -11.37 6.85 -3.73
CA GLN A 119 -10.40 6.57 -4.79
C GLN A 119 -10.55 5.10 -5.27
N GLU A 120 -11.75 4.53 -5.11
CA GLU A 120 -12.05 3.19 -5.59
C GLU A 120 -12.09 3.17 -7.12
N PHE A 121 -11.37 2.22 -7.69
CA PHE A 121 -11.48 1.83 -9.08
C PHE A 121 -12.37 0.58 -9.19
N TYR A 122 -13.39 0.64 -10.02
CA TYR A 122 -14.27 -0.50 -10.27
C TYR A 122 -14.53 -0.64 -11.78
N GLY A 123 -14.38 -1.87 -12.27
CA GLY A 123 -14.69 -2.21 -13.66
C GLY A 123 -16.19 -2.51 -13.85
N ASN A 124 -16.54 -3.05 -15.01
CA ASN A 124 -17.90 -3.48 -15.32
C ASN A 124 -18.39 -4.68 -14.46
N ARG A 125 -17.51 -5.24 -13.64
CA ARG A 125 -17.79 -6.30 -12.69
C ARG A 125 -17.30 -5.86 -11.32
N SER A 126 -18.15 -5.98 -10.30
CA SER A 126 -17.84 -5.65 -8.90
C SER A 126 -16.68 -6.44 -8.31
N ASP A 127 -16.37 -7.58 -8.92
CA ASP A 127 -15.30 -8.48 -8.54
C ASP A 127 -13.88 -8.02 -8.96
N ASN A 128 -13.77 -6.95 -9.74
CA ASN A 128 -12.51 -6.31 -10.12
C ASN A 128 -12.36 -4.93 -9.47
N ALA A 129 -13.02 -4.72 -8.34
CA ALA A 129 -12.88 -3.48 -7.60
C ALA A 129 -11.65 -3.52 -6.68
N TYR A 130 -10.93 -2.43 -6.64
CA TYR A 130 -9.83 -2.17 -5.71
C TYR A 130 -9.79 -0.68 -5.40
N TRP A 131 -9.19 -0.34 -4.27
CA TRP A 131 -8.99 1.04 -3.90
C TRP A 131 -7.51 1.39 -4.10
N GLU A 132 -7.24 2.43 -4.85
CA GLU A 132 -5.88 2.94 -4.99
C GLU A 132 -5.88 4.45 -5.07
N GLY A 133 -4.96 5.08 -4.35
CA GLY A 133 -4.99 6.54 -4.35
C GLY A 133 -3.87 7.24 -3.60
N ALA A 134 -3.86 8.55 -3.82
CA ALA A 134 -2.91 9.45 -3.20
C ALA A 134 -3.18 9.60 -1.70
N CYS A 135 -2.11 9.50 -0.91
CA CYS A 135 -2.13 9.65 0.54
C CYS A 135 -1.06 10.64 1.01
N GLU A 136 -1.29 11.23 2.16
CA GLU A 136 -0.26 11.88 2.96
C GLU A 136 0.43 10.85 3.86
N VAL A 137 1.74 10.99 4.05
CA VAL A 137 2.51 10.23 5.02
C VAL A 137 2.72 11.08 6.26
N LEU A 138 2.30 10.57 7.41
CA LEU A 138 2.45 11.24 8.70
C LEU A 138 3.40 10.46 9.62
N ASP A 139 4.16 11.18 10.42
CA ASP A 139 4.98 10.63 11.49
C ASP A 139 4.17 10.32 12.76
N SER A 140 4.85 9.90 13.83
CA SER A 140 4.24 9.61 15.15
C SER A 140 3.63 10.82 15.84
N GLU A 141 3.98 12.04 15.40
CA GLU A 141 3.44 13.31 15.91
C GLU A 141 2.34 13.90 15.00
N ASN A 142 1.87 13.10 13.99
CA ASN A 142 0.91 13.51 12.97
C ASN A 142 1.38 14.68 12.07
N ARG A 143 2.67 14.89 11.92
CA ARG A 143 3.24 15.85 10.96
C ARG A 143 3.36 15.19 9.59
N ILE A 144 3.01 15.90 8.54
CA ILE A 144 3.18 15.43 7.15
C ILE A 144 4.66 15.39 6.81
N ILE A 145 5.18 14.21 6.58
CA ILE A 145 6.58 13.94 6.24
C ILE A 145 6.80 13.45 4.80
N GLY A 146 5.73 13.30 4.03
CA GLY A 146 5.81 12.84 2.65
C GLY A 146 4.46 12.64 2.00
N ARG A 147 4.50 12.04 0.82
CA ARG A 147 3.34 11.62 0.05
C ARG A 147 3.46 10.15 -0.28
N ALA A 148 2.31 9.48 -0.45
CA ALA A 148 2.27 8.07 -0.80
C ALA A 148 1.19 7.82 -1.86
N TYR A 149 1.31 6.67 -2.49
CA TYR A 149 0.24 6.01 -3.21
C TYR A 149 -0.03 4.69 -2.50
N LEU A 150 -1.28 4.42 -2.18
CA LEU A 150 -1.72 3.21 -1.47
C LEU A 150 -2.65 2.43 -2.39
N GLU A 151 -2.44 1.13 -2.52
CA GLU A 151 -3.28 0.19 -3.25
C GLU A 151 -3.78 -0.91 -2.33
N LEU A 152 -5.09 -1.17 -2.37
CA LEU A 152 -5.79 -2.15 -1.54
C LEU A 152 -6.61 -3.07 -2.48
N ALA A 153 -6.10 -4.28 -2.72
CA ALA A 153 -6.68 -5.22 -3.68
C ALA A 153 -7.19 -6.49 -2.98
N GLY A 154 -8.26 -7.08 -3.54
CA GLY A 154 -8.81 -8.34 -3.04
C GLY A 154 -9.87 -8.22 -1.94
N TYR A 155 -10.36 -7.02 -1.65
CA TYR A 155 -11.40 -6.79 -0.63
C TYR A 155 -12.82 -7.22 -1.08
N GLY A 156 -13.02 -7.47 -2.37
CA GLY A 156 -14.25 -8.05 -2.93
C GLY A 156 -14.33 -9.57 -2.85
N GLY A 157 -13.30 -10.22 -2.29
CA GLY A 157 -13.18 -11.67 -2.19
C GLY A 157 -12.82 -12.35 -3.52
N GLY A 158 -12.14 -13.49 -3.44
CA GLY A 158 -11.89 -14.37 -4.59
C GLY A 158 -10.90 -13.88 -5.63
N LEU A 159 -10.07 -12.87 -5.35
CA LEU A 159 -9.06 -12.39 -6.29
C LEU A 159 -8.06 -13.51 -6.65
N GLY A 160 -7.60 -14.30 -5.66
CA GLY A 160 -6.69 -15.43 -5.87
C GLY A 160 -7.25 -16.53 -6.77
N ALA A 161 -8.55 -16.81 -6.69
CA ALA A 161 -9.20 -17.82 -7.55
C ALA A 161 -9.41 -17.36 -9.01
N ARG A 162 -9.22 -16.08 -9.30
CA ARG A 162 -9.52 -15.46 -10.61
C ARG A 162 -8.30 -15.05 -11.41
N LEU A 163 -7.15 -14.93 -10.73
CA LEU A 163 -5.88 -14.54 -11.35
C LEU A 163 -4.99 -15.75 -11.69
N ASN A 164 -5.47 -16.97 -11.43
CA ASN A 164 -4.83 -18.26 -11.77
C ASN A 164 -5.44 -18.89 -13.02
#